data_f3b812d118444515fb6cd8952835c609
#
_entry.id   f3b812d118444515fb6cd8952835c609
#
_cell.length_a   1.000
_cell.length_b   1.000
_cell.length_c   1.000
_cell.angle_alpha   90.00
_cell.angle_beta   90.00
_cell.angle_gamma   90.00
#
_symmetry.space_group_name_H-M   'P 1'
#
loop_
_entity.id
_entity.type
_entity.pdbx_description
1 polymer ?
#
loop_
_entity_poly.entity_id
_entity_poly.type
_entity_poly.pdbx_seq_one_letter_code
_entity_poly.pdbx_strand_id
1 'polypeptide(L)'
;MQRYFLKIIAPRDAFNAEGKAPADVENILRQEGFKPLEIRAPRWDDLLGINARLCYQPLEKLLQKAGELFIQYPFYAPHSHLIIRKILHTNLPLTVLVHDLDMLRGGREESEPLLRKAKRLIVHTEAMKAFLCKQGFNGENIKVLQCFDYLVEHLPAQKPSFTGGNDIAFAGNLEKSEFLKLLSGNKILSSLHFLLYGATLPKDVFGENLTYQGCFRPADLRTLNGSWGLVWDGESLTTCQGSHGLGEYLRYNASHKLSLYLASGMPVIVWQESGVAAFVNQNHLGLTVNSLEELPERIERLTENEKALISEGVGIMSEKIRHGEMLRNCLKN
;
A
#
# COMPACT_ATOMS: atom_id res chain seq x y z
N MET A 1 -22.31 -4.49 -21.21
CA MET A 1 -22.06 -5.75 -20.50
C MET A 1 -21.83 -5.46 -19.02
N GLN A 2 -22.25 -6.35 -18.11
CA GLN A 2 -22.11 -6.13 -16.67
C GLN A 2 -20.66 -6.36 -16.23
N ARG A 3 -20.09 -5.41 -15.47
CA ARG A 3 -18.74 -5.48 -14.90
C ARG A 3 -18.81 -6.07 -13.49
N TYR A 4 -17.88 -6.97 -13.18
CA TYR A 4 -17.78 -7.63 -11.89
C TYR A 4 -16.38 -7.50 -11.30
N PHE A 5 -16.28 -7.52 -9.97
CA PHE A 5 -15.02 -7.76 -9.27
C PHE A 5 -15.11 -9.04 -8.43
N LEU A 6 -14.04 -9.80 -8.42
CA LEU A 6 -13.97 -11.02 -7.61
C LEU A 6 -13.79 -10.65 -6.14
N LYS A 7 -14.74 -11.11 -5.31
CA LYS A 7 -14.67 -10.97 -3.86
C LYS A 7 -14.57 -12.32 -3.20
N ILE A 8 -13.46 -12.55 -2.50
CA ILE A 8 -13.23 -13.79 -1.74
C ILE A 8 -13.57 -13.51 -0.28
N ILE A 9 -14.60 -14.20 0.22
CA ILE A 9 -15.02 -14.14 1.63
C ILE A 9 -14.19 -15.17 2.39
N ALA A 10 -13.17 -14.71 3.11
CA ALA A 10 -12.35 -15.50 4.01
C ALA A 10 -12.53 -15.00 5.45
N PRO A 11 -12.33 -15.85 6.48
CA PRO A 11 -12.23 -15.41 7.85
C PRO A 11 -11.07 -14.41 7.98
N ARG A 12 -11.35 -13.20 8.44
CA ARG A 12 -10.35 -12.13 8.64
C ARG A 12 -10.48 -11.55 10.03
N ASP A 13 -9.36 -11.21 10.65
CA ASP A 13 -9.34 -10.46 11.90
C ASP A 13 -9.63 -8.98 11.64
N ALA A 14 -10.52 -8.40 12.45
CA ALA A 14 -11.06 -7.05 12.26
C ALA A 14 -10.03 -5.91 12.43
N PHE A 15 -8.86 -6.20 13.02
CA PHE A 15 -7.81 -5.21 13.32
C PHE A 15 -6.61 -5.28 12.38
N ASN A 16 -6.69 -6.03 11.29
CA ASN A 16 -5.58 -6.16 10.36
C ASN A 16 -5.64 -5.07 9.28
N ALA A 17 -4.58 -4.25 9.19
CA ALA A 17 -4.42 -3.23 8.15
C ALA A 17 -4.35 -3.82 6.73
N GLU A 18 -3.99 -5.10 6.58
CA GLU A 18 -3.96 -5.82 5.30
C GLU A 18 -5.32 -5.85 4.59
N GLY A 19 -6.43 -5.74 5.34
CA GLY A 19 -7.77 -5.68 4.79
C GLY A 19 -8.19 -4.32 4.24
N LYS A 20 -7.49 -3.23 4.59
CA LYS A 20 -7.92 -1.86 4.27
C LYS A 20 -7.85 -1.55 2.78
N ALA A 21 -6.71 -1.78 2.13
CA ALA A 21 -6.54 -1.51 0.69
C ALA A 21 -7.54 -2.30 -0.17
N PRO A 22 -7.71 -3.62 0.00
CA PRO A 22 -8.72 -4.37 -0.74
C PRO A 22 -10.16 -3.88 -0.50
N ALA A 23 -10.50 -3.49 0.72
CA ALA A 23 -11.84 -2.98 1.05
C ALA A 23 -12.11 -1.63 0.37
N ASP A 24 -11.15 -0.72 0.36
CA ASP A 24 -11.26 0.57 -0.31
C ASP A 24 -11.42 0.40 -1.83
N VAL A 25 -10.63 -0.47 -2.44
CA VAL A 25 -10.76 -0.84 -3.85
C VAL A 25 -12.16 -1.39 -4.16
N GLU A 26 -12.68 -2.31 -3.34
CA GLU A 26 -14.05 -2.83 -3.51
C GLU A 26 -15.11 -1.73 -3.43
N ASN A 27 -14.95 -0.77 -2.50
CA ASN A 27 -15.88 0.34 -2.36
C ASN A 27 -15.86 1.27 -3.57
N ILE A 28 -14.67 1.60 -4.09
CA ILE A 28 -14.51 2.41 -5.30
C ILE A 28 -15.12 1.67 -6.50
N LEU A 29 -14.85 0.38 -6.66
CA LEU A 29 -15.40 -0.42 -7.76
C LEU A 29 -16.93 -0.45 -7.74
N ARG A 30 -17.57 -0.54 -6.56
CA ARG A 30 -19.03 -0.43 -6.46
C ARG A 30 -19.56 0.93 -6.92
N GLN A 31 -18.88 2.01 -6.54
CA GLN A 31 -19.22 3.36 -7.00
C GLN A 31 -19.07 3.50 -8.52
N GLU A 32 -18.11 2.78 -9.13
CA GLU A 32 -17.90 2.70 -10.58
C GLU A 32 -18.85 1.72 -11.29
N GLY A 33 -19.82 1.15 -10.58
CA GLY A 33 -20.86 0.27 -11.14
C GLY A 33 -20.42 -1.19 -11.35
N PHE A 34 -19.31 -1.61 -10.77
CA PHE A 34 -18.97 -3.03 -10.68
C PHE A 34 -19.79 -3.73 -9.62
N LYS A 35 -20.21 -4.97 -9.88
CA LYS A 35 -20.89 -5.81 -8.91
C LYS A 35 -19.93 -6.84 -8.29
N PRO A 36 -20.08 -7.18 -7.01
CA PRO A 36 -19.29 -8.24 -6.42
C PRO A 36 -19.69 -9.59 -7.01
N LEU A 37 -18.69 -10.39 -7.35
CA LEU A 37 -18.80 -11.80 -7.64
C LEU A 37 -18.22 -12.53 -6.43
N GLU A 38 -19.12 -12.94 -5.52
CA GLU A 38 -18.72 -13.45 -4.21
C GLU A 38 -18.52 -14.97 -4.25
N ILE A 39 -17.37 -15.41 -3.73
CA ILE A 39 -17.07 -16.82 -3.44
C ILE A 39 -16.59 -16.93 -2.00
N ARG A 40 -16.89 -18.04 -1.35
CA ARG A 40 -16.38 -18.34 -0.02
C ARG A 40 -15.07 -19.13 -0.12
N ALA A 41 -14.06 -18.72 0.63
CA ALA A 41 -12.86 -19.52 0.80
C ALA A 41 -13.09 -20.65 1.81
N PRO A 42 -12.45 -21.82 1.62
CA PRO A 42 -12.42 -22.86 2.63
C PRO A 42 -11.56 -22.40 3.82
N ARG A 43 -11.56 -23.20 4.88
CA ARG A 43 -10.62 -22.99 5.99
C ARG A 43 -9.20 -23.35 5.59
N TRP A 44 -8.22 -22.78 6.25
CA TRP A 44 -6.79 -23.04 5.97
C TRP A 44 -6.35 -24.47 6.30
N ASP A 45 -7.12 -25.23 7.08
CA ASP A 45 -6.90 -26.63 7.43
C ASP A 45 -7.41 -27.64 6.36
N ASP A 46 -7.89 -27.17 5.23
CA ASP A 46 -8.30 -28.00 4.07
C ASP A 46 -7.09 -28.52 3.28
N LEU A 47 -6.31 -29.40 3.89
CA LEU A 47 -5.03 -29.87 3.35
C LEU A 47 -5.15 -30.57 1.98
N LEU A 48 -6.26 -31.26 1.72
CA LEU A 48 -6.49 -31.99 0.47
C LEU A 48 -7.22 -31.17 -0.61
N GLY A 49 -7.65 -29.95 -0.28
CA GLY A 49 -8.37 -29.07 -1.20
C GLY A 49 -9.76 -29.58 -1.61
N ILE A 50 -10.37 -30.50 -0.85
CA ILE A 50 -11.70 -31.03 -1.13
C ILE A 50 -12.74 -29.95 -0.95
N ASN A 51 -12.71 -29.24 0.19
CA ASN A 51 -13.60 -28.14 0.46
C ASN A 51 -13.36 -26.96 -0.49
N ALA A 52 -12.11 -26.72 -0.87
CA ALA A 52 -11.76 -25.69 -1.85
C ALA A 52 -12.43 -25.94 -3.20
N ARG A 53 -12.43 -27.17 -3.68
CA ARG A 53 -13.11 -27.56 -4.94
C ARG A 53 -14.60 -27.27 -4.87
N LEU A 54 -15.25 -27.60 -3.75
CA LEU A 54 -16.68 -27.35 -3.54
C LEU A 54 -16.96 -25.83 -3.42
N CYS A 55 -16.18 -25.10 -2.62
CA CYS A 55 -16.34 -23.68 -2.42
C CYS A 55 -16.16 -22.87 -3.71
N TYR A 56 -15.24 -23.30 -4.59
CA TYR A 56 -14.92 -22.60 -5.83
C TYR A 56 -15.70 -23.12 -7.05
N GLN A 57 -16.49 -24.18 -6.91
CA GLN A 57 -17.33 -24.71 -7.98
C GLN A 57 -18.28 -23.68 -8.59
N PRO A 58 -18.98 -22.82 -7.81
CA PRO A 58 -19.93 -21.85 -8.38
C PRO A 58 -19.27 -20.80 -9.28
N LEU A 59 -17.94 -20.58 -9.16
CA LEU A 59 -17.22 -19.54 -9.88
C LEU A 59 -17.41 -19.63 -11.40
N GLU A 60 -17.41 -20.83 -11.99
CA GLU A 60 -17.57 -21.01 -13.43
C GLU A 60 -18.89 -20.45 -13.96
N LYS A 61 -20.00 -20.76 -13.28
CA LYS A 61 -21.33 -20.24 -13.64
C LYS A 61 -21.44 -18.72 -13.45
N LEU A 62 -20.74 -18.21 -12.45
CA LEU A 62 -20.72 -16.77 -12.17
C LEU A 62 -19.91 -16.03 -13.23
N LEU A 63 -18.78 -16.58 -13.66
CA LEU A 63 -17.92 -15.99 -14.69
C LEU A 63 -18.63 -15.91 -16.06
N GLN A 64 -19.52 -16.85 -16.38
CA GLN A 64 -20.31 -16.83 -17.63
C GLN A 64 -21.23 -15.62 -17.75
N LYS A 65 -21.60 -14.97 -16.64
CA LYS A 65 -22.46 -13.78 -16.60
C LYS A 65 -21.68 -12.46 -16.72
N ALA A 66 -20.36 -12.52 -16.60
CA ALA A 66 -19.51 -11.34 -16.59
C ALA A 66 -19.20 -10.86 -18.02
N GLY A 67 -19.20 -9.55 -18.21
CA GLY A 67 -18.67 -8.92 -19.42
C GLY A 67 -17.22 -8.44 -19.25
N GLU A 68 -16.81 -8.17 -17.99
CA GLU A 68 -15.47 -7.80 -17.56
C GLU A 68 -15.28 -8.26 -16.13
N LEU A 69 -14.08 -8.70 -15.78
CA LEU A 69 -13.72 -9.11 -14.44
C LEU A 69 -12.54 -8.30 -13.91
N PHE A 70 -12.73 -7.68 -12.75
CA PHE A 70 -11.66 -7.03 -11.98
C PHE A 70 -11.20 -7.99 -10.86
N ILE A 71 -9.90 -8.10 -10.70
CA ILE A 71 -9.24 -8.97 -9.73
C ILE A 71 -8.23 -8.18 -8.92
N GLN A 72 -8.23 -8.39 -7.62
CA GLN A 72 -7.18 -7.96 -6.70
C GLN A 72 -6.22 -9.14 -6.48
N TYR A 73 -4.95 -8.95 -6.76
CA TYR A 73 -3.92 -9.99 -6.72
C TYR A 73 -2.82 -9.63 -5.69
N PRO A 74 -2.30 -10.58 -4.89
CA PRO A 74 -2.61 -12.02 -4.88
C PRO A 74 -3.93 -12.36 -4.18
N PHE A 75 -4.39 -13.61 -4.41
CA PHE A 75 -5.55 -14.15 -3.69
C PHE A 75 -5.11 -14.70 -2.34
N TYR A 76 -5.44 -14.03 -1.26
CA TYR A 76 -5.22 -14.53 0.10
C TYR A 76 -6.29 -15.57 0.49
N ALA A 77 -6.24 -16.72 -0.18
CA ALA A 77 -7.19 -17.81 0.03
C ALA A 77 -6.52 -19.18 -0.17
N PRO A 78 -6.89 -20.19 0.63
CA PRO A 78 -6.38 -21.55 0.45
C PRO A 78 -6.67 -22.06 -0.96
N HIS A 79 -5.72 -22.77 -1.56
CA HIS A 79 -5.85 -23.37 -2.89
C HIS A 79 -6.26 -22.37 -3.99
N SER A 80 -5.77 -21.14 -3.92
CA SER A 80 -6.04 -20.06 -4.89
C SER A 80 -5.73 -20.43 -6.35
N HIS A 81 -4.81 -21.38 -6.59
CA HIS A 81 -4.53 -21.94 -7.92
C HIS A 81 -5.78 -22.49 -8.61
N LEU A 82 -6.79 -23.00 -7.87
CA LEU A 82 -8.06 -23.46 -8.42
C LEU A 82 -8.89 -22.30 -8.97
N ILE A 83 -8.87 -21.14 -8.30
CA ILE A 83 -9.52 -19.91 -8.77
C ILE A 83 -8.84 -19.44 -10.05
N ILE A 84 -7.51 -19.36 -10.03
CA ILE A 84 -6.69 -18.91 -11.16
C ILE A 84 -6.98 -19.79 -12.38
N ARG A 85 -6.95 -21.11 -12.22
CA ARG A 85 -7.24 -22.06 -13.29
C ARG A 85 -8.62 -21.81 -13.93
N LYS A 86 -9.67 -21.58 -13.13
CA LYS A 86 -11.01 -21.29 -13.65
C LYS A 86 -11.05 -19.99 -14.45
N ILE A 87 -10.39 -18.93 -13.96
CA ILE A 87 -10.31 -17.66 -14.65
C ILE A 87 -9.52 -17.78 -15.96
N LEU A 88 -8.43 -18.53 -15.97
CA LEU A 88 -7.62 -18.76 -17.17
C LEU A 88 -8.40 -19.47 -18.31
N HIS A 89 -9.40 -20.29 -17.99
CA HIS A 89 -10.26 -20.95 -18.97
C HIS A 89 -11.38 -20.04 -19.54
N THR A 90 -11.50 -18.81 -19.09
CA THR A 90 -12.48 -17.85 -19.64
C THR A 90 -11.84 -16.95 -20.71
N ASN A 91 -12.69 -16.36 -21.57
CA ASN A 91 -12.28 -15.30 -22.50
C ASN A 91 -12.67 -13.89 -22.00
N LEU A 92 -12.89 -13.73 -20.70
CA LEU A 92 -13.27 -12.45 -20.14
C LEU A 92 -12.13 -11.45 -20.22
N PRO A 93 -12.40 -10.18 -20.57
CA PRO A 93 -11.47 -9.09 -20.34
C PRO A 93 -11.15 -8.99 -18.85
N LEU A 94 -9.86 -9.09 -18.49
CA LEU A 94 -9.40 -9.03 -17.12
C LEU A 94 -8.72 -7.70 -16.85
N THR A 95 -9.11 -7.06 -15.74
CA THR A 95 -8.32 -6.02 -15.09
C THR A 95 -7.77 -6.61 -13.79
N VAL A 96 -6.45 -6.57 -13.62
CA VAL A 96 -5.79 -7.09 -12.41
C VAL A 96 -5.08 -5.95 -11.71
N LEU A 97 -5.46 -5.68 -10.46
CA LEU A 97 -4.73 -4.79 -9.56
C LEU A 97 -3.79 -5.63 -8.70
N VAL A 98 -2.52 -5.32 -8.78
CA VAL A 98 -1.47 -5.95 -7.99
C VAL A 98 -1.37 -5.28 -6.62
N HIS A 99 -1.36 -6.06 -5.53
CA HIS A 99 -0.98 -5.62 -4.19
C HIS A 99 0.45 -6.04 -3.86
N ASP A 100 0.84 -7.23 -4.30
CA ASP A 100 2.19 -7.77 -4.10
C ASP A 100 2.63 -8.61 -5.31
N LEU A 101 3.95 -8.64 -5.57
CA LEU A 101 4.58 -9.50 -6.56
C LEU A 101 5.70 -10.31 -5.89
N ASP A 102 5.54 -11.63 -5.84
CA ASP A 102 6.52 -12.52 -5.22
C ASP A 102 7.86 -12.53 -5.97
N MET A 103 7.86 -12.36 -7.28
CA MET A 103 9.08 -12.26 -8.10
C MET A 103 9.96 -11.07 -7.72
N LEU A 104 9.42 -10.02 -7.12
CA LEU A 104 10.18 -8.87 -6.61
C LEU A 104 10.73 -9.08 -5.20
N ARG A 105 10.27 -10.15 -4.53
CA ARG A 105 10.74 -10.57 -3.20
C ARG A 105 11.67 -11.78 -3.26
N GLY A 106 12.17 -12.13 -4.45
CA GLY A 106 13.00 -13.30 -4.69
C GLY A 106 12.25 -14.63 -4.73
N GLY A 107 10.92 -14.58 -4.73
CA GLY A 107 10.03 -15.74 -4.88
C GLY A 107 9.71 -16.07 -6.34
N ARG A 108 9.05 -17.21 -6.54
CA ARG A 108 8.49 -17.61 -7.84
C ARG A 108 7.06 -17.11 -7.96
N GLU A 109 6.75 -16.41 -9.05
CA GLU A 109 5.40 -15.96 -9.36
C GLU A 109 4.56 -17.09 -9.97
N GLU A 110 3.86 -17.84 -9.13
CA GLU A 110 3.03 -18.97 -9.58
C GLU A 110 1.84 -18.52 -10.44
N SER A 111 1.44 -17.27 -10.30
CA SER A 111 0.27 -16.71 -11.00
C SER A 111 0.63 -15.90 -12.24
N GLU A 112 1.86 -15.95 -12.70
CA GLU A 112 2.32 -15.23 -13.90
C GLU A 112 1.38 -15.40 -15.11
N PRO A 113 0.83 -16.61 -15.43
CA PRO A 113 -0.13 -16.76 -16.52
C PRO A 113 -1.39 -15.90 -16.37
N LEU A 114 -1.86 -15.68 -15.12
CA LEU A 114 -3.01 -14.80 -14.84
C LEU A 114 -2.65 -13.33 -15.13
N LEU A 115 -1.48 -12.89 -14.66
CA LEU A 115 -1.00 -11.53 -14.86
C LEU A 115 -0.79 -11.25 -16.36
N ARG A 116 -0.22 -12.20 -17.12
CA ARG A 116 -0.03 -12.08 -18.58
C ARG A 116 -1.35 -12.06 -19.37
N LYS A 117 -2.39 -12.69 -18.86
CA LYS A 117 -3.73 -12.69 -19.47
C LYS A 117 -4.45 -11.35 -19.29
N ALA A 118 -4.03 -10.51 -18.35
CA ALA A 118 -4.70 -9.26 -18.06
C ALA A 118 -4.71 -8.33 -19.29
N LYS A 119 -5.90 -7.89 -19.69
CA LYS A 119 -6.06 -6.79 -20.66
C LYS A 119 -5.57 -5.47 -20.07
N ARG A 120 -5.71 -5.31 -18.75
CA ARG A 120 -5.20 -4.19 -17.97
C ARG A 120 -4.57 -4.72 -16.69
N LEU A 121 -3.30 -4.41 -16.49
CA LEU A 121 -2.54 -4.73 -15.29
C LEU A 121 -2.24 -3.42 -14.56
N ILE A 122 -2.75 -3.25 -13.36
CA ILE A 122 -2.53 -2.04 -12.54
C ILE A 122 -1.46 -2.38 -11.52
N VAL A 123 -0.35 -1.65 -11.57
CA VAL A 123 0.80 -1.83 -10.68
C VAL A 123 1.08 -0.56 -9.90
N HIS A 124 1.95 -0.64 -8.90
CA HIS A 124 2.16 0.46 -7.97
C HIS A 124 2.91 1.63 -8.60
N THR A 125 4.08 1.37 -9.21
CA THR A 125 5.06 2.40 -9.58
C THR A 125 5.59 2.18 -10.98
N GLU A 126 6.22 3.19 -11.54
CA GLU A 126 6.93 3.08 -12.83
C GLU A 126 8.09 2.07 -12.73
N ALA A 127 8.74 1.95 -11.57
CA ALA A 127 9.79 0.95 -11.35
C ALA A 127 9.22 -0.48 -11.44
N MET A 128 8.05 -0.74 -10.84
CA MET A 128 7.38 -2.04 -10.95
C MET A 128 6.96 -2.33 -12.40
N LYS A 129 6.43 -1.32 -13.12
CA LYS A 129 6.12 -1.43 -14.56
C LYS A 129 7.36 -1.74 -15.37
N ALA A 130 8.46 -1.01 -15.17
CA ALA A 130 9.72 -1.23 -15.88
C ALA A 130 10.27 -2.63 -15.63
N PHE A 131 10.18 -3.13 -14.38
CA PHE A 131 10.56 -4.50 -14.05
C PHE A 131 9.74 -5.52 -14.85
N LEU A 132 8.41 -5.40 -14.86
CA LEU A 132 7.55 -6.33 -15.60
C LEU A 132 7.79 -6.28 -17.12
N CYS A 133 8.03 -5.09 -17.67
CA CYS A 133 8.42 -4.97 -19.09
C CYS A 133 9.72 -5.72 -19.39
N LYS A 134 10.72 -5.67 -18.51
CA LYS A 134 11.96 -6.47 -18.63
C LYS A 134 11.69 -7.98 -18.56
N GLN A 135 10.63 -8.40 -17.86
CA GLN A 135 10.16 -9.80 -17.84
C GLN A 135 9.30 -10.16 -19.05
N GLY A 136 9.18 -9.27 -20.06
CA GLY A 136 8.44 -9.52 -21.29
C GLY A 136 6.92 -9.32 -21.19
N PHE A 137 6.44 -8.56 -20.20
CA PHE A 137 5.05 -8.11 -20.17
C PHE A 137 4.82 -6.95 -21.15
N ASN A 138 3.64 -6.88 -21.78
CA ASN A 138 3.30 -5.78 -22.66
C ASN A 138 3.04 -4.50 -21.84
N GLY A 139 3.92 -3.52 -21.95
CA GLY A 139 3.85 -2.25 -21.23
C GLY A 139 2.61 -1.39 -21.55
N GLU A 140 1.97 -1.57 -22.72
CA GLU A 140 0.73 -0.85 -23.07
C GLU A 140 -0.45 -1.29 -22.20
N ASN A 141 -0.44 -2.54 -21.76
CA ASN A 141 -1.46 -3.10 -20.87
C ASN A 141 -1.24 -2.69 -19.40
N ILE A 142 -0.07 -2.10 -19.07
CA ILE A 142 0.28 -1.78 -17.68
C ILE A 142 -0.05 -0.32 -17.36
N LYS A 143 -0.94 -0.11 -16.42
CA LYS A 143 -1.27 1.19 -15.82
C LYS A 143 -0.58 1.33 -14.46
N VAL A 144 -0.12 2.53 -14.13
CA VAL A 144 0.56 2.81 -12.86
C VAL A 144 -0.38 3.56 -11.93
N LEU A 145 -0.56 3.03 -10.72
CA LEU A 145 -1.46 3.57 -9.70
C LEU A 145 -0.83 4.77 -8.98
N GLN A 146 0.48 4.80 -8.83
CA GLN A 146 1.31 5.73 -8.05
C GLN A 146 1.22 5.51 -6.54
N CYS A 147 0.03 5.59 -5.97
CA CYS A 147 -0.29 5.21 -4.59
C CYS A 147 -1.71 4.67 -4.53
N PHE A 148 -2.02 3.91 -3.49
CA PHE A 148 -3.38 3.43 -3.25
C PHE A 148 -4.29 4.58 -2.81
N ASP A 149 -5.56 4.51 -3.17
CA ASP A 149 -6.58 5.30 -2.53
C ASP A 149 -6.75 4.86 -1.07
N TYR A 150 -7.21 5.78 -0.22
CA TYR A 150 -7.41 5.53 1.20
C TYR A 150 -8.67 6.23 1.68
N LEU A 151 -9.78 5.51 1.69
CA LEU A 151 -11.08 6.05 2.10
C LEU A 151 -11.12 6.22 3.62
N VAL A 152 -11.55 7.38 4.09
CA VAL A 152 -11.52 7.77 5.51
C VAL A 152 -12.93 8.06 5.99
N GLU A 153 -13.30 7.55 7.17
CA GLU A 153 -14.56 7.89 7.85
C GLU A 153 -14.42 9.18 8.67
N HIS A 154 -13.27 9.32 9.36
CA HIS A 154 -12.99 10.46 10.22
C HIS A 154 -11.56 10.96 10.02
N LEU A 155 -11.42 12.25 9.72
CA LEU A 155 -10.15 12.95 9.60
C LEU A 155 -9.64 13.39 10.98
N PRO A 156 -8.31 13.70 11.12
CA PRO A 156 -7.79 14.37 12.29
C PRO A 156 -8.57 15.65 12.61
N ALA A 157 -8.83 15.89 13.90
CA ALA A 157 -9.68 17.00 14.37
C ALA A 157 -9.13 18.39 14.01
N GLN A 158 -7.82 18.51 13.85
CA GLN A 158 -7.16 19.71 13.35
C GLN A 158 -6.27 19.29 12.18
N LYS A 159 -6.42 19.98 11.03
CA LYS A 159 -5.32 20.05 10.05
C LYS A 159 -4.37 21.13 10.58
N PRO A 160 -3.25 20.79 11.21
CA PRO A 160 -2.24 21.81 11.45
C PRO A 160 -1.78 22.29 10.07
N SER A 161 -1.67 23.61 9.91
CA SER A 161 -0.88 24.16 8.81
C SER A 161 0.50 23.50 8.91
N PHE A 162 0.99 22.91 7.82
CA PHE A 162 2.30 22.28 7.83
C PHE A 162 3.39 23.32 8.12
N THR A 163 4.05 23.18 9.25
CA THR A 163 5.06 24.12 9.74
C THR A 163 6.49 23.58 9.62
N GLY A 164 6.65 22.32 9.17
CA GLY A 164 7.96 21.65 9.16
C GLY A 164 8.43 21.25 10.56
N GLY A 165 7.50 20.88 11.46
CA GLY A 165 7.84 20.47 12.82
C GLY A 165 8.63 19.14 12.88
N ASN A 166 9.12 18.81 14.09
CA ASN A 166 10.04 17.68 14.33
C ASN A 166 9.34 16.37 14.73
N ASP A 167 8.00 16.33 14.75
CA ASP A 167 7.24 15.12 15.09
C ASP A 167 7.07 14.21 13.88
N ILE A 168 7.57 13.00 13.97
CA ILE A 168 7.56 12.02 12.89
C ILE A 168 6.68 10.84 13.27
N ALA A 169 5.55 10.66 12.57
CA ALA A 169 4.67 9.52 12.76
C ALA A 169 5.19 8.28 12.01
N PHE A 170 5.28 7.16 12.71
CA PHE A 170 5.49 5.84 12.10
C PHE A 170 4.34 4.90 12.48
N ALA A 171 3.54 4.51 11.51
CA ALA A 171 2.38 3.63 11.70
C ALA A 171 2.56 2.32 10.92
N GLY A 172 2.50 1.18 11.63
CA GLY A 172 2.66 -0.12 11.01
C GLY A 172 2.94 -1.25 11.97
N ASN A 173 3.54 -2.32 11.45
CA ASN A 173 4.00 -3.43 12.28
C ASN A 173 5.36 -3.08 12.89
N LEU A 174 5.35 -2.64 14.17
CA LEU A 174 6.55 -2.21 14.88
C LEU A 174 7.53 -3.36 15.13
N GLU A 175 7.03 -4.61 15.26
CA GLU A 175 7.88 -5.78 15.49
C GLU A 175 8.73 -6.15 14.27
N LYS A 176 8.26 -5.85 13.06
CA LYS A 176 8.99 -6.08 11.80
C LYS A 176 9.91 -4.92 11.40
N SER A 177 9.84 -3.80 12.12
CA SER A 177 10.54 -2.55 11.77
C SER A 177 11.82 -2.43 12.59
N GLU A 178 12.82 -3.24 12.24
CA GLU A 178 14.09 -3.37 12.99
C GLU A 178 14.85 -2.04 13.18
N PHE A 179 14.75 -1.10 12.22
CA PHE A 179 15.38 0.22 12.30
C PHE A 179 14.93 1.02 13.53
N LEU A 180 13.73 0.75 14.08
CA LEU A 180 13.21 1.45 15.25
C LEU A 180 14.12 1.29 16.49
N LYS A 181 14.79 0.14 16.61
CA LYS A 181 15.75 -0.12 17.70
C LYS A 181 16.96 0.81 17.64
N LEU A 182 17.32 1.26 16.44
CA LEU A 182 18.45 2.14 16.20
C LEU A 182 18.16 3.63 16.44
N LEU A 183 16.88 3.99 16.61
CA LEU A 183 16.46 5.37 16.94
C LEU A 183 16.85 5.71 18.38
N SER A 184 16.79 4.72 19.28
CA SER A 184 17.13 4.89 20.69
C SER A 184 18.61 5.26 20.85
N GLY A 185 18.87 6.39 21.50
CA GLY A 185 20.23 6.84 21.76
C GLY A 185 21.00 7.38 20.53
N ASN A 186 20.37 7.44 19.35
CA ASN A 186 20.99 8.10 18.20
C ASN A 186 21.04 9.62 18.41
N LYS A 187 22.27 10.13 18.60
CA LYS A 187 22.50 11.56 18.91
C LYS A 187 22.13 12.48 17.74
N ILE A 188 22.26 12.02 16.50
CA ILE A 188 21.92 12.81 15.31
C ILE A 188 20.41 13.07 15.26
N LEU A 189 19.62 12.06 15.61
CA LEU A 189 18.15 12.13 15.57
C LEU A 189 17.51 12.64 16.88
N SER A 190 18.30 13.09 17.86
CA SER A 190 17.82 13.51 19.18
C SER A 190 16.89 14.74 19.16
N SER A 191 16.97 15.56 18.12
CA SER A 191 16.07 16.71 17.93
C SER A 191 14.72 16.33 17.32
N LEU A 192 14.55 15.11 16.84
CA LEU A 192 13.32 14.61 16.26
C LEU A 192 12.57 13.78 17.28
N HIS A 193 11.24 13.82 17.23
CA HIS A 193 10.36 13.06 18.09
C HIS A 193 9.54 12.07 17.26
N PHE A 194 9.65 10.77 17.56
CA PHE A 194 8.96 9.71 16.80
C PHE A 194 7.71 9.25 17.53
N LEU A 195 6.57 9.37 16.87
CA LEU A 195 5.26 8.92 17.34
C LEU A 195 4.97 7.54 16.72
N LEU A 196 5.02 6.49 17.54
CA LEU A 196 4.94 5.11 17.09
C LEU A 196 3.51 4.56 17.23
N TYR A 197 2.91 4.16 16.12
CA TYR A 197 1.57 3.58 16.05
C TYR A 197 1.64 2.13 15.57
N GLY A 198 1.11 1.20 16.37
CA GLY A 198 1.08 -0.22 16.04
C GLY A 198 0.44 -1.05 17.13
N ALA A 199 0.13 -2.33 16.86
CA ALA A 199 -0.55 -3.19 17.83
C ALA A 199 0.32 -3.54 19.03
N THR A 200 1.63 -3.70 18.82
CA THR A 200 2.58 -4.12 19.85
C THR A 200 3.85 -3.28 19.72
N LEU A 201 4.29 -2.69 20.83
CA LEU A 201 5.61 -2.05 20.91
C LEU A 201 6.64 -3.10 21.34
N PRO A 202 7.70 -3.36 20.55
CA PRO A 202 8.77 -4.25 20.95
C PRO A 202 9.49 -3.73 22.22
N LYS A 203 9.88 -4.64 23.12
CA LYS A 203 10.51 -4.29 24.41
C LYS A 203 11.85 -3.58 24.27
N ASP A 204 12.51 -3.78 23.16
CA ASP A 204 13.81 -3.19 22.79
C ASP A 204 13.71 -1.89 22.00
N VAL A 205 12.48 -1.38 21.78
CA VAL A 205 12.19 -0.08 21.18
C VAL A 205 11.79 0.90 22.29
N PHE A 206 12.73 1.71 22.74
CA PHE A 206 12.54 2.73 23.78
C PHE A 206 13.51 3.88 23.57
N GLY A 207 13.20 5.06 24.13
CA GLY A 207 14.04 6.26 24.05
C GLY A 207 13.25 7.51 24.45
N GLU A 208 13.95 8.55 24.86
CA GLU A 208 13.33 9.84 25.27
C GLU A 208 12.63 10.52 24.08
N ASN A 209 13.10 10.28 22.87
CA ASN A 209 12.53 10.82 21.63
C ASN A 209 11.53 9.86 20.95
N LEU A 210 11.09 8.80 21.62
CA LEU A 210 10.10 7.83 21.12
C LEU A 210 8.87 7.83 22.01
N THR A 211 7.68 8.00 21.41
CA THR A 211 6.41 7.90 22.14
C THR A 211 5.49 6.88 21.47
N TYR A 212 5.12 5.85 22.22
CA TYR A 212 4.13 4.87 21.75
C TYR A 212 2.71 5.41 21.89
N GLN A 213 1.99 5.47 20.80
CA GLN A 213 0.63 6.00 20.70
C GLN A 213 -0.46 4.93 20.65
N GLY A 214 -0.08 3.63 20.69
CA GLY A 214 -1.02 2.52 20.53
C GLY A 214 -1.41 2.31 19.06
N CYS A 215 -2.60 1.77 18.83
CA CYS A 215 -3.12 1.53 17.49
C CYS A 215 -4.46 2.24 17.28
N PHE A 216 -4.83 2.43 16.03
CA PHE A 216 -6.11 3.03 15.63
C PHE A 216 -6.78 2.20 14.52
N ARG A 217 -8.10 2.39 14.37
CA ARG A 217 -8.82 1.77 13.26
C ARG A 217 -8.41 2.42 11.94
N PRO A 218 -8.07 1.66 10.88
CA PRO A 218 -7.52 2.24 9.64
C PRO A 218 -8.39 3.31 8.98
N ALA A 219 -9.71 3.28 9.13
CA ALA A 219 -10.60 4.30 8.58
C ALA A 219 -10.80 5.52 9.50
N ASP A 220 -10.30 5.49 10.74
CA ASP A 220 -10.45 6.55 11.73
C ASP A 220 -9.09 7.17 12.06
N LEU A 221 -8.80 8.30 11.46
CA LEU A 221 -7.50 8.98 11.57
C LEU A 221 -7.47 10.06 12.65
N ARG A 222 -8.50 10.16 13.52
CA ARG A 222 -8.59 11.22 14.54
C ARG A 222 -7.41 11.25 15.52
N THR A 223 -6.80 10.11 15.80
CA THR A 223 -5.68 9.98 16.73
C THR A 223 -4.31 10.02 16.07
N LEU A 224 -4.26 10.02 14.73
CA LEU A 224 -3.00 10.11 14.00
C LEU A 224 -2.46 11.55 14.03
N ASN A 225 -1.34 11.73 14.69
CA ASN A 225 -0.64 13.02 14.84
C ASN A 225 0.79 12.90 14.30
N GLY A 226 1.37 14.04 13.99
CA GLY A 226 2.74 14.21 13.52
C GLY A 226 2.85 15.30 12.47
N SER A 227 4.02 15.85 12.31
CA SER A 227 4.34 16.80 11.23
C SER A 227 4.67 16.05 9.93
N TRP A 228 5.17 14.83 10.06
CA TRP A 228 5.62 13.99 8.95
C TRP A 228 5.19 12.54 9.14
N GLY A 229 4.86 11.85 8.04
CA GLY A 229 4.64 10.41 8.01
C GLY A 229 5.85 9.68 7.44
N LEU A 230 6.44 8.76 8.19
CA LEU A 230 7.62 8.03 7.76
C LEU A 230 7.26 6.75 6.99
N VAL A 231 7.70 6.69 5.74
CA VAL A 231 7.62 5.49 4.88
C VAL A 231 9.03 4.90 4.78
N TRP A 232 9.35 4.04 5.71
CA TRP A 232 10.66 3.40 5.85
C TRP A 232 10.46 1.94 6.24
N ASP A 233 11.32 1.07 5.74
CA ASP A 233 11.40 -0.34 6.11
C ASP A 233 12.87 -0.80 6.05
N GLY A 234 13.18 -1.92 6.66
CA GLY A 234 14.53 -2.45 6.70
C GLY A 234 15.16 -2.40 8.09
N GLU A 235 16.45 -2.63 8.13
CA GLU A 235 17.22 -2.85 9.35
C GLU A 235 18.13 -1.67 9.71
N SER A 236 18.18 -0.62 8.88
CA SER A 236 19.14 0.48 8.98
C SER A 236 18.48 1.83 8.96
N LEU A 237 19.13 2.83 9.56
CA LEU A 237 18.78 4.25 9.45
C LEU A 237 19.33 4.91 8.19
N THR A 238 20.36 4.31 7.58
CA THR A 238 21.09 4.90 6.45
C THR A 238 20.63 4.38 5.08
N THR A 239 19.84 3.31 5.06
CA THR A 239 19.28 2.74 3.83
C THR A 239 18.12 1.83 4.14
N CYS A 240 17.17 1.68 3.21
CA CYS A 240 16.15 0.64 3.27
C CYS A 240 16.62 -0.67 2.62
N GLN A 241 17.81 -0.71 2.03
CA GLN A 241 18.38 -1.92 1.50
C GLN A 241 18.81 -2.85 2.65
N GLY A 242 18.32 -4.08 2.67
CA GLY A 242 18.59 -5.02 3.77
C GLY A 242 18.55 -6.48 3.35
N SER A 243 19.10 -7.36 4.22
CA SER A 243 19.26 -8.79 3.98
C SER A 243 17.94 -9.58 3.87
N HIS A 244 16.84 -9.06 4.42
CA HIS A 244 15.54 -9.75 4.47
C HIS A 244 14.54 -9.31 3.39
N GLY A 245 14.95 -8.51 2.39
CA GLY A 245 14.16 -8.17 1.21
C GLY A 245 13.01 -7.19 1.39
N LEU A 246 12.58 -6.88 2.63
CA LEU A 246 11.46 -5.97 2.88
C LEU A 246 11.77 -4.53 2.48
N GLY A 247 12.95 -4.03 2.83
CA GLY A 247 13.39 -2.69 2.45
C GLY A 247 13.66 -2.57 0.94
N GLU A 248 14.28 -3.59 0.34
CA GLU A 248 14.54 -3.63 -1.10
C GLU A 248 13.24 -3.56 -1.93
N TYR A 249 12.15 -4.15 -1.41
CA TYR A 249 10.85 -4.10 -2.08
C TYR A 249 10.28 -2.68 -2.20
N LEU A 250 10.70 -1.73 -1.33
CA LEU A 250 10.33 -0.32 -1.46
C LEU A 250 10.78 0.31 -2.78
N ARG A 251 11.78 -0.23 -3.47
CA ARG A 251 12.18 0.22 -4.82
C ARG A 251 11.07 0.07 -5.85
N TYR A 252 10.10 -0.78 -5.57
CA TYR A 252 9.06 -1.15 -6.53
C TYR A 252 7.65 -0.85 -6.05
N ASN A 253 7.39 -0.97 -4.75
CA ASN A 253 6.03 -0.84 -4.24
C ASN A 253 5.69 0.60 -3.81
N ALA A 254 4.39 0.87 -3.72
CA ALA A 254 3.84 2.00 -2.99
C ALA A 254 3.26 1.47 -1.67
N SER A 255 4.02 1.63 -0.59
CA SER A 255 3.60 1.19 0.73
C SER A 255 2.27 1.85 1.13
N HIS A 256 1.38 1.09 1.76
CA HIS A 256 0.10 1.62 2.24
C HIS A 256 0.24 2.72 3.31
N LYS A 257 1.42 2.81 3.97
CA LYS A 257 1.80 3.92 4.86
C LYS A 257 1.77 5.27 4.11
N LEU A 258 2.25 5.29 2.84
CA LEU A 258 2.21 6.49 2.00
C LEU A 258 0.78 7.02 1.87
N SER A 259 -0.15 6.15 1.50
CA SER A 259 -1.56 6.51 1.33
C SER A 259 -2.22 6.95 2.63
N LEU A 260 -1.91 6.28 3.75
CA LEU A 260 -2.38 6.64 5.09
C LEU A 260 -2.03 8.08 5.45
N TYR A 261 -0.73 8.43 5.34
CA TYR A 261 -0.26 9.76 5.72
C TYR A 261 -0.81 10.84 4.79
N LEU A 262 -0.77 10.61 3.49
CA LEU A 262 -1.33 11.56 2.53
C LEU A 262 -2.84 11.75 2.71
N ALA A 263 -3.59 10.68 2.98
CA ALA A 263 -5.03 10.77 3.27
C ALA A 263 -5.32 11.57 4.55
N SER A 264 -4.43 11.52 5.55
CA SER A 264 -4.55 12.34 6.76
C SER A 264 -4.19 13.82 6.54
N GLY A 265 -3.63 14.16 5.38
CA GLY A 265 -3.09 15.50 5.10
C GLY A 265 -1.68 15.72 5.64
N MET A 266 -0.95 14.66 5.93
CA MET A 266 0.40 14.68 6.47
C MET A 266 1.42 14.48 5.34
N PRO A 267 2.42 15.36 5.17
CA PRO A 267 3.52 15.15 4.23
C PRO A 267 4.38 13.97 4.65
N VAL A 268 5.07 13.38 3.68
CA VAL A 268 5.77 12.11 3.87
C VAL A 268 7.29 12.27 3.80
N ILE A 269 7.97 11.37 4.50
CA ILE A 269 9.41 11.13 4.35
C ILE A 269 9.54 9.75 3.72
N VAL A 270 10.22 9.67 2.57
CA VAL A 270 10.42 8.42 1.85
C VAL A 270 11.91 8.21 1.52
N TRP A 271 12.32 6.97 1.40
CA TRP A 271 13.66 6.65 0.92
C TRP A 271 13.86 7.13 -0.53
N GLN A 272 14.99 7.77 -0.83
CA GLN A 272 15.27 8.37 -2.13
C GLN A 272 15.27 7.34 -3.28
N GLU A 273 15.66 6.09 -3.00
CA GLU A 273 15.65 5.02 -3.99
C GLU A 273 14.32 4.24 -4.03
N SER A 274 13.30 4.67 -3.29
CA SER A 274 11.99 4.05 -3.35
C SER A 274 11.29 4.31 -4.68
N GLY A 275 10.46 3.36 -5.11
CA GLY A 275 9.67 3.50 -6.35
C GLY A 275 8.72 4.68 -6.35
N VAL A 276 8.42 5.25 -5.17
CA VAL A 276 7.53 6.40 -5.01
C VAL A 276 8.28 7.74 -4.91
N ALA A 277 9.61 7.75 -4.85
CA ALA A 277 10.40 8.96 -4.64
C ALA A 277 10.13 10.03 -5.72
N ALA A 278 10.11 9.63 -6.99
CA ALA A 278 9.80 10.54 -8.10
C ALA A 278 8.38 11.13 -7.99
N PHE A 279 7.39 10.32 -7.61
CA PHE A 279 6.02 10.75 -7.40
C PHE A 279 5.90 11.76 -6.24
N VAL A 280 6.60 11.52 -5.13
CA VAL A 280 6.65 12.41 -3.97
C VAL A 280 7.27 13.77 -4.35
N ASN A 281 8.40 13.77 -5.06
CA ASN A 281 9.07 15.00 -5.48
C ASN A 281 8.26 15.80 -6.50
N GLN A 282 7.72 15.15 -7.53
CA GLN A 282 6.96 15.82 -8.61
C GLN A 282 5.66 16.47 -8.12
N ASN A 283 5.06 15.92 -7.07
CA ASN A 283 3.82 16.45 -6.52
C ASN A 283 4.02 17.21 -5.20
N HIS A 284 5.25 17.50 -4.80
CA HIS A 284 5.59 18.21 -3.55
C HIS A 284 4.92 17.58 -2.32
N LEU A 285 5.02 16.24 -2.16
CA LEU A 285 4.32 15.53 -1.09
C LEU A 285 5.15 15.40 0.20
N GLY A 286 6.42 15.81 0.19
CA GLY A 286 7.30 15.70 1.33
C GLY A 286 8.78 15.64 0.94
N LEU A 287 9.55 14.89 1.73
CA LEU A 287 11.00 14.77 1.58
C LEU A 287 11.41 13.37 1.06
N THR A 288 12.43 13.36 0.21
CA THR A 288 13.17 12.15 -0.14
C THR A 288 14.56 12.21 0.49
N VAL A 289 14.97 11.16 1.20
CA VAL A 289 16.26 11.08 1.90
C VAL A 289 16.97 9.77 1.61
N ASN A 290 18.30 9.79 1.59
CA ASN A 290 19.09 8.56 1.52
C ASN A 290 19.18 7.89 2.89
N SER A 291 19.32 8.70 3.95
CA SER A 291 19.45 8.29 5.33
C SER A 291 18.49 9.08 6.21
N LEU A 292 17.92 8.44 7.24
CA LEU A 292 17.16 9.14 8.27
C LEU A 292 18.02 10.15 9.04
N GLU A 293 19.32 9.97 9.09
CA GLU A 293 20.25 10.87 9.75
C GLU A 293 20.39 12.23 9.05
N GLU A 294 19.92 12.36 7.80
CA GLU A 294 19.82 13.65 7.09
C GLU A 294 18.64 14.52 7.58
N LEU A 295 17.65 13.91 8.23
CA LEU A 295 16.35 14.56 8.51
C LEU A 295 16.47 15.85 9.33
N PRO A 296 17.25 15.94 10.44
CA PRO A 296 17.34 17.16 11.22
C PRO A 296 17.75 18.35 10.37
N GLU A 297 18.82 18.21 9.60
CA GLU A 297 19.34 19.26 8.73
C GLU A 297 18.36 19.57 7.58
N ARG A 298 17.74 18.54 6.97
CA ARG A 298 16.79 18.71 5.87
C ARG A 298 15.53 19.45 6.31
N ILE A 299 15.01 19.17 7.50
CA ILE A 299 13.82 19.82 8.06
C ILE A 299 14.14 21.27 8.44
N GLU A 300 15.29 21.50 9.09
CA GLU A 300 15.72 22.84 9.50
C GLU A 300 15.92 23.78 8.31
N ARG A 301 16.45 23.26 7.20
CA ARG A 301 16.74 24.06 5.99
C ARG A 301 15.52 24.32 5.09
N LEU A 302 14.36 23.77 5.40
CA LEU A 302 13.15 24.03 4.62
C LEU A 302 12.78 25.50 4.63
N THR A 303 12.76 26.08 3.45
CA THR A 303 12.28 27.46 3.27
C THR A 303 10.76 27.55 3.40
N GLU A 304 10.23 28.72 3.71
CA GLU A 304 8.77 28.92 3.78
C GLU A 304 8.07 28.64 2.45
N ASN A 305 8.75 28.89 1.32
CA ASN A 305 8.22 28.55 -0.01
C ASN A 305 8.10 27.03 -0.20
N GLU A 306 9.11 26.25 0.19
CA GLU A 306 9.04 24.78 0.12
C GLU A 306 7.96 24.21 1.05
N LYS A 307 7.81 24.76 2.27
CA LYS A 307 6.73 24.38 3.19
C LYS A 307 5.35 24.67 2.58
N ALA A 308 5.18 25.81 1.92
CA ALA A 308 3.94 26.16 1.25
C ALA A 308 3.63 25.19 0.08
N LEU A 309 4.62 24.89 -0.76
CA LEU A 309 4.47 23.92 -1.86
C LEU A 309 4.10 22.52 -1.34
N ILE A 310 4.75 22.05 -0.27
CA ILE A 310 4.42 20.77 0.36
C ILE A 310 2.99 20.80 0.91
N SER A 311 2.59 21.85 1.59
CA SER A 311 1.24 21.98 2.14
C SER A 311 0.16 21.92 1.04
N GLU A 312 0.38 22.64 -0.06
CA GLU A 312 -0.52 22.64 -1.22
C GLU A 312 -0.56 21.25 -1.90
N GLY A 313 0.59 20.67 -2.22
CA GLY A 313 0.69 19.36 -2.88
C GLY A 313 0.02 18.26 -2.08
N VAL A 314 0.28 18.20 -0.76
CA VAL A 314 -0.36 17.27 0.16
C VAL A 314 -1.88 17.51 0.23
N GLY A 315 -2.32 18.76 0.28
CA GLY A 315 -3.74 19.12 0.29
C GLY A 315 -4.47 18.56 -0.94
N ILE A 316 -3.92 18.82 -2.13
CA ILE A 316 -4.48 18.32 -3.40
C ILE A 316 -4.49 16.78 -3.43
N MET A 317 -3.37 16.15 -3.06
CA MET A 317 -3.25 14.70 -3.12
C MET A 317 -4.15 13.99 -2.10
N SER A 318 -4.29 14.56 -0.90
CA SER A 318 -5.17 14.07 0.14
C SER A 318 -6.62 13.97 -0.35
N GLU A 319 -7.13 15.00 -1.03
CA GLU A 319 -8.48 14.97 -1.61
C GLU A 319 -8.62 13.86 -2.67
N LYS A 320 -7.65 13.75 -3.59
CA LYS A 320 -7.67 12.71 -4.62
C LYS A 320 -7.73 11.30 -4.03
N ILE A 321 -6.85 11.02 -3.07
CA ILE A 321 -6.74 9.69 -2.44
C ILE A 321 -8.01 9.33 -1.66
N ARG A 322 -8.59 10.28 -0.94
CA ARG A 322 -9.83 10.04 -0.18
C ARG A 322 -11.05 9.82 -1.05
N HIS A 323 -11.03 10.34 -2.27
CA HIS A 323 -12.14 10.20 -3.22
C HIS A 323 -11.96 9.07 -4.24
N GLY A 324 -10.90 8.26 -4.13
CA GLY A 324 -10.70 7.10 -5.02
C GLY A 324 -10.21 7.46 -6.42
N GLU A 325 -9.60 8.61 -6.61
CA GLU A 325 -9.22 9.09 -7.94
C GLU A 325 -8.06 8.32 -8.56
N MET A 326 -7.17 7.74 -7.73
CA MET A 326 -6.02 7.01 -8.22
C MET A 326 -6.47 5.76 -8.99
N LEU A 327 -7.34 4.96 -8.40
CA LEU A 327 -7.92 3.78 -9.06
C LEU A 327 -8.81 4.19 -10.24
N ARG A 328 -9.69 5.20 -10.06
CA ARG A 328 -10.55 5.67 -11.14
C ARG A 328 -9.78 6.08 -12.39
N ASN A 329 -8.63 6.74 -12.23
CA ASN A 329 -7.78 7.12 -13.35
C ASN A 329 -7.19 5.89 -14.07
N CYS A 330 -6.85 4.83 -13.35
CA CYS A 330 -6.41 3.58 -13.95
C CYS A 330 -7.56 2.82 -14.66
N LEU A 331 -8.82 3.05 -14.28
CA LEU A 331 -9.98 2.41 -14.92
C LEU A 331 -10.42 3.12 -16.20
N LYS A 332 -10.05 4.37 -16.41
CA LYS A 332 -10.31 5.10 -17.65
C LYS A 332 -9.52 4.47 -18.81
N ASN A 333 -10.12 4.47 -20.02
CA ASN A 333 -9.49 3.91 -21.22
C ASN A 333 -8.36 4.78 -21.74
#